data_bd53110f8a3c44c5c8198734086347c4
#
_entry.id   bd53110f8a3c44c5c8198734086347c4
#
_cell.length_a   1.000
_cell.length_b   1.000
_cell.length_c   1.000
_cell.angle_alpha   90.00
_cell.angle_beta   90.00
_cell.angle_gamma   90.00
#
_symmetry.space_group_name_H-M   'P 1'
#
loop_
_entity.id
_entity.type
_entity.pdbx_description
1 polymer ?
#
loop_
_entity_poly.entity_id
_entity_poly.type
_entity_poly.pdbx_seq_one_letter_code
_entity_poly.pdbx_strand_id
1 'polypeptide(L)'
;MIHPQKRLALQLAALGLAAAALAACGKKEEAAPAAQEPPPAPPAAAAPAPGEPLKVAFAYIGPVGDGGWTFAHDNARKAVEKHFGDKVATTFVESVPESADAERVLRDMARQGNQLIFGTTFGYMPHMLKVAADFPQTRFEHATGYKTAPNLSAYDARTYEGAYMAGIVAGAMTQSNTLGVVASVPIPEVIRNINSFTLGAQSMNPAVNVKVVWVNEWFNPPKETEAATALINGGADILMQNTDSSAVLQTAEKLGKRGFGWDSDMTSYGPKAHLGSAVIDWSPYYIHTVQQVLDGKWSSQRLWWGVKEGAIDLVSLAEDVPEAARARLKEVKDGLKSGEFHIWKGPIQDNSGKQVLAEGQTADDAFLGGINFYVQGVEGQVPGGTP
;
A
#
# COMPACT_ATOMS: atom_id res chain seq x y z
N MET A 1 -47.77 -54.24 2.47
CA MET A 1 -47.80 -55.75 2.56
C MET A 1 -46.41 -56.29 2.35
N ILE A 2 -45.87 -56.78 3.42
CA ILE A 2 -45.12 -58.06 3.54
C ILE A 2 -43.65 -58.02 3.07
N HIS A 3 -42.79 -57.88 4.04
CA HIS A 3 -41.54 -58.62 4.35
C HIS A 3 -41.60 -60.12 3.89
N PRO A 4 -40.55 -60.92 4.03
CA PRO A 4 -39.15 -60.78 4.50
C PRO A 4 -38.13 -61.79 3.92
N GLN A 5 -36.84 -61.57 4.32
CA GLN A 5 -35.93 -62.57 4.93
C GLN A 5 -35.55 -63.89 4.24
N LYS A 6 -34.33 -64.18 4.30
CA LYS A 6 -33.51 -65.21 5.04
C LYS A 6 -32.55 -65.90 4.07
N ARG A 7 -31.42 -66.11 4.45
CA ARG A 7 -30.48 -66.77 5.38
C ARG A 7 -29.48 -67.58 4.54
N LEU A 8 -28.28 -67.51 4.81
CA LEU A 8 -27.37 -68.10 5.79
C LEU A 8 -26.74 -69.46 5.33
N ALA A 9 -25.41 -69.46 5.44
CA ALA A 9 -24.53 -70.57 5.88
C ALA A 9 -24.20 -71.65 4.84
N LEU A 10 -23.10 -72.24 4.82
CA LEU A 10 -22.12 -72.86 5.69
C LEU A 10 -21.00 -73.45 4.83
N GLN A 11 -19.79 -73.24 5.17
CA GLN A 11 -18.79 -74.08 5.86
C GLN A 11 -18.06 -75.15 5.04
N LEU A 12 -16.76 -75.07 5.21
CA LEU A 12 -15.74 -76.04 5.64
C LEU A 12 -15.07 -76.98 4.61
N ALA A 13 -13.82 -76.85 4.66
CA ALA A 13 -12.70 -77.80 4.95
C ALA A 13 -12.20 -78.59 3.73
N ALA A 14 -10.94 -78.90 3.55
CA ALA A 14 -9.89 -79.26 4.43
C ALA A 14 -8.55 -79.33 3.69
N LEU A 15 -7.50 -79.07 4.47
CA LEU A 15 -6.17 -79.67 4.58
C LEU A 15 -5.51 -80.43 3.41
N GLY A 16 -4.23 -80.07 3.23
CA GLY A 16 -3.21 -80.92 2.63
C GLY A 16 -1.87 -80.28 2.47
N LEU A 17 -1.02 -80.31 3.50
CA LEU A 17 0.45 -80.56 3.61
C LEU A 17 1.35 -80.27 2.43
N ALA A 18 2.29 -79.39 2.70
CA ALA A 18 3.71 -79.48 3.07
C ALA A 18 4.71 -79.38 1.92
N ALA A 19 5.59 -78.47 2.04
CA ALA A 19 7.04 -78.56 2.24
C ALA A 19 7.80 -77.38 1.69
N ALA A 20 8.48 -76.73 2.57
CA ALA A 20 9.73 -75.99 2.61
C ALA A 20 10.39 -75.60 1.27
N ALA A 21 10.61 -74.29 1.13
CA ALA A 21 11.87 -73.73 0.67
C ALA A 21 12.07 -72.33 1.25
N LEU A 22 13.03 -72.17 2.08
CA LEU A 22 13.61 -70.92 2.57
C LEU A 22 14.20 -70.15 1.40
N ALA A 23 13.74 -68.90 1.15
CA ALA A 23 14.57 -67.91 0.48
C ALA A 23 14.06 -66.49 0.80
N ALA A 24 14.85 -65.76 1.60
CA ALA A 24 15.09 -64.33 1.61
C ALA A 24 13.86 -63.37 1.51
N CYS A 25 13.41 -62.90 2.66
CA CYS A 25 12.73 -61.62 2.79
C CYS A 25 13.71 -60.47 2.50
N GLY A 26 13.75 -60.00 1.27
CA GLY A 26 14.23 -58.66 0.96
C GLY A 26 13.04 -57.68 1.12
N LYS A 27 13.08 -56.89 2.21
CA LYS A 27 12.25 -55.70 2.31
C LYS A 27 12.67 -54.77 1.16
N LYS A 28 11.76 -54.54 0.18
CA LYS A 28 11.85 -53.39 -0.68
C LYS A 28 11.64 -52.18 0.21
N GLU A 29 12.71 -51.47 0.53
CA GLU A 29 12.64 -50.11 0.99
C GLU A 29 12.04 -49.29 -0.17
N GLU A 30 10.83 -48.81 0.05
CA GLU A 30 10.21 -47.79 -0.81
C GLU A 30 11.13 -46.55 -0.75
N ALA A 31 11.85 -46.29 -1.85
CA ALA A 31 12.68 -45.12 -1.97
C ALA A 31 11.78 -43.89 -1.76
N ALA A 32 12.10 -43.08 -0.76
CA ALA A 32 11.51 -41.77 -0.55
C ALA A 32 11.55 -40.97 -1.88
N PRO A 33 10.50 -40.24 -2.22
CA PRO A 33 10.52 -39.40 -3.42
C PRO A 33 11.75 -38.50 -3.37
N ALA A 34 12.59 -38.56 -4.40
CA ALA A 34 13.73 -37.67 -4.52
C ALA A 34 13.22 -36.23 -4.37
N ALA A 35 13.77 -35.51 -3.43
CA ALA A 35 13.51 -34.07 -3.29
C ALA A 35 13.80 -33.45 -4.67
N GLN A 36 12.79 -32.89 -5.30
CA GLN A 36 12.98 -32.10 -6.50
C GLN A 36 13.91 -30.95 -6.13
N GLU A 37 15.08 -30.90 -6.77
CA GLU A 37 15.94 -29.73 -6.68
C GLU A 37 15.09 -28.47 -7.03
N PRO A 38 15.20 -27.41 -6.25
CA PRO A 38 14.54 -26.15 -6.59
C PRO A 38 14.99 -25.75 -8.01
N PRO A 39 14.07 -25.23 -8.85
CA PRO A 39 14.44 -24.79 -10.21
C PRO A 39 15.62 -23.82 -10.12
N PRO A 40 16.57 -23.89 -11.05
CA PRO A 40 17.73 -23.01 -11.05
C PRO A 40 17.26 -21.55 -10.98
N ALA A 41 17.88 -20.78 -10.09
CA ALA A 41 17.61 -19.35 -9.99
C ALA A 41 17.74 -18.71 -11.38
N PRO A 42 16.82 -17.81 -11.78
CA PRO A 42 16.94 -17.09 -13.03
C PRO A 42 18.34 -16.45 -13.13
N PRO A 43 18.96 -16.41 -14.32
CA PRO A 43 20.25 -15.78 -14.45
C PRO A 43 20.18 -14.35 -13.92
N ALA A 44 21.11 -13.98 -13.04
CA ALA A 44 21.18 -12.64 -12.47
C ALA A 44 21.12 -11.60 -13.59
N ALA A 45 20.23 -10.64 -13.49
CA ALA A 45 20.12 -9.56 -14.45
C ALA A 45 21.48 -8.88 -14.61
N ALA A 46 21.95 -8.73 -15.84
CA ALA A 46 23.27 -8.19 -16.14
C ALA A 46 23.44 -6.79 -15.52
N ALA A 47 24.57 -6.57 -14.84
CA ALA A 47 24.99 -5.22 -14.47
C ALA A 47 25.21 -4.38 -15.74
N PRO A 48 25.12 -3.04 -15.68
CA PRO A 48 25.47 -2.19 -16.82
C PRO A 48 26.86 -2.53 -17.37
N ALA A 49 27.02 -2.43 -18.69
CA ALA A 49 28.35 -2.56 -19.28
C ALA A 49 29.28 -1.48 -18.67
N PRO A 50 30.58 -1.77 -18.47
CA PRO A 50 31.50 -0.78 -17.91
C PRO A 50 31.48 0.53 -18.70
N GLY A 51 31.10 1.63 -18.05
CA GLY A 51 31.03 2.96 -18.65
C GLY A 51 29.67 3.37 -19.23
N GLU A 52 28.65 2.49 -19.24
CA GLU A 52 27.28 2.86 -19.59
C GLU A 52 26.44 3.16 -18.33
N PRO A 53 25.58 4.20 -18.35
CA PRO A 53 24.70 4.49 -17.22
C PRO A 53 23.66 3.38 -17.05
N LEU A 54 23.28 3.09 -15.80
CA LEU A 54 22.10 2.28 -15.50
C LEU A 54 20.85 2.98 -16.02
N LYS A 55 20.10 2.32 -16.91
CA LYS A 55 18.85 2.85 -17.45
C LYS A 55 17.70 2.49 -16.53
N VAL A 56 17.01 3.51 -16.02
CA VAL A 56 15.88 3.39 -15.10
C VAL A 56 14.66 4.06 -15.71
N ALA A 57 13.52 3.37 -15.75
CA ALA A 57 12.28 3.92 -16.27
C ALA A 57 11.18 3.95 -15.22
N PHE A 58 10.27 4.91 -15.37
CA PHE A 58 9.13 5.11 -14.47
C PHE A 58 7.83 5.19 -15.27
N ALA A 59 6.84 4.37 -14.90
CA ALA A 59 5.48 4.45 -15.41
C ALA A 59 4.58 5.07 -14.34
N TYR A 60 4.04 6.26 -14.61
CA TYR A 60 3.22 7.05 -13.70
C TYR A 60 1.74 6.99 -14.07
N ILE A 61 0.87 6.88 -13.07
CA ILE A 61 -0.59 6.86 -13.23
C ILE A 61 -1.15 8.24 -13.60
N GLY A 62 -0.62 9.30 -13.02
CA GLY A 62 -1.03 10.68 -13.22
C GLY A 62 0.03 11.52 -13.93
N PRO A 63 -0.26 12.81 -14.17
CA PRO A 63 0.72 13.77 -14.67
C PRO A 63 1.73 14.14 -13.57
N VAL A 64 2.97 14.44 -13.94
CA VAL A 64 4.03 14.88 -12.97
C VAL A 64 3.71 16.20 -12.28
N GLY A 65 2.70 16.93 -12.74
CA GLY A 65 2.20 18.18 -12.16
C GLY A 65 0.94 18.01 -11.32
N ASP A 66 0.53 16.80 -10.92
CA ASP A 66 -0.67 16.56 -10.12
C ASP A 66 -0.63 17.25 -8.74
N GLY A 67 0.56 17.46 -8.22
CA GLY A 67 0.79 18.05 -6.91
C GLY A 67 0.73 17.06 -5.75
N GLY A 68 0.45 15.79 -6.03
CA GLY A 68 0.31 14.71 -5.05
C GLY A 68 1.18 13.50 -5.37
N TRP A 69 0.55 12.37 -5.66
CA TRP A 69 1.20 11.07 -5.82
C TRP A 69 2.29 11.04 -6.89
N THR A 70 1.94 11.37 -8.13
CA THR A 70 2.91 11.34 -9.23
C THR A 70 4.01 12.39 -9.04
N PHE A 71 3.67 13.57 -8.53
CA PHE A 71 4.64 14.60 -8.19
C PHE A 71 5.67 14.11 -7.16
N ALA A 72 5.24 13.39 -6.11
CA ALA A 72 6.13 12.82 -5.11
C ALA A 72 7.08 11.77 -5.72
N HIS A 73 6.58 10.90 -6.58
CA HIS A 73 7.38 9.91 -7.30
C HIS A 73 8.40 10.56 -8.25
N ASP A 74 8.01 11.60 -9.00
CA ASP A 74 8.92 12.30 -9.92
C ASP A 74 9.99 13.11 -9.18
N ASN A 75 9.69 13.66 -8.02
CA ASN A 75 10.68 14.29 -7.16
C ASN A 75 11.74 13.26 -6.70
N ALA A 76 11.33 12.05 -6.36
CA ALA A 76 12.25 10.99 -6.00
C ALA A 76 13.09 10.52 -7.21
N ARG A 77 12.50 10.44 -8.42
CA ARG A 77 13.27 10.19 -9.66
C ARG A 77 14.35 11.25 -9.86
N LYS A 78 14.01 12.54 -9.69
CA LYS A 78 14.97 13.66 -9.77
C LYS A 78 16.03 13.57 -8.70
N ALA A 79 15.69 13.11 -7.49
CA ALA A 79 16.67 12.86 -6.43
C ALA A 79 17.66 11.75 -6.80
N VAL A 80 17.20 10.68 -7.47
CA VAL A 80 18.07 9.63 -8.03
C VAL A 80 19.06 10.22 -9.03
N GLU A 81 18.58 11.01 -10.01
CA GLU A 81 19.47 11.69 -10.97
C GLU A 81 20.51 12.55 -10.29
N LYS A 82 20.08 13.35 -9.33
CA LYS A 82 20.97 14.23 -8.56
C LYS A 82 22.01 13.44 -7.76
N HIS A 83 21.60 12.30 -7.18
CA HIS A 83 22.48 11.49 -6.32
C HIS A 83 23.55 10.73 -7.11
N PHE A 84 23.17 10.15 -8.24
CA PHE A 84 24.05 9.26 -9.01
C PHE A 84 24.75 9.92 -10.18
N GLY A 85 24.27 11.08 -10.64
CA GLY A 85 24.85 11.80 -11.79
C GLY A 85 24.90 10.91 -13.03
N ASP A 86 26.03 10.92 -13.73
CA ASP A 86 26.23 10.20 -14.99
C ASP A 86 26.17 8.67 -14.87
N LYS A 87 26.07 8.12 -13.65
CA LYS A 87 25.95 6.66 -13.45
C LYS A 87 24.57 6.14 -13.75
N VAL A 88 23.54 7.01 -13.79
CA VAL A 88 22.15 6.63 -13.96
C VAL A 88 21.48 7.55 -14.97
N ALA A 89 20.73 6.96 -15.90
CA ALA A 89 19.89 7.70 -16.83
C ALA A 89 18.43 7.33 -16.58
N THR A 90 17.58 8.31 -16.28
CA THR A 90 16.16 8.05 -16.03
C THR A 90 15.27 8.51 -17.18
N THR A 91 14.18 7.78 -17.40
CA THR A 91 13.09 8.14 -18.32
C THR A 91 11.75 7.90 -17.61
N PHE A 92 10.69 8.55 -18.09
CA PHE A 92 9.34 8.29 -17.57
C PHE A 92 8.28 8.40 -18.66
N VAL A 93 7.13 7.78 -18.40
CA VAL A 93 5.88 7.98 -19.14
C VAL A 93 4.81 8.26 -18.10
N GLU A 94 4.13 9.40 -18.26
CA GLU A 94 3.06 9.85 -17.36
C GLU A 94 1.66 9.53 -17.91
N SER A 95 0.65 9.59 -17.03
CA SER A 95 -0.76 9.40 -17.38
C SER A 95 -1.02 8.05 -18.05
N VAL A 96 -0.36 6.99 -17.57
CA VAL A 96 -0.54 5.62 -18.04
C VAL A 96 -1.70 4.99 -17.26
N PRO A 97 -2.85 4.68 -17.89
CA PRO A 97 -4.00 4.14 -17.18
C PRO A 97 -3.76 2.70 -16.70
N GLU A 98 -4.46 2.29 -15.64
CA GLU A 98 -4.47 0.92 -15.09
C GLU A 98 -5.24 -0.05 -15.99
N SER A 99 -4.77 -0.21 -17.22
CA SER A 99 -5.39 -1.00 -18.28
C SER A 99 -4.33 -1.76 -19.09
N ALA A 100 -4.72 -2.33 -20.23
CA ALA A 100 -3.80 -2.94 -21.17
C ALA A 100 -2.70 -1.98 -21.67
N ASP A 101 -2.92 -0.68 -21.60
CA ASP A 101 -1.89 0.31 -21.93
C ASP A 101 -0.72 0.26 -20.94
N ALA A 102 -0.94 -0.03 -19.67
CA ALA A 102 0.13 -0.23 -18.70
C ALA A 102 1.06 -1.38 -19.13
N GLU A 103 0.49 -2.53 -19.55
CA GLU A 103 1.29 -3.64 -20.07
C GLU A 103 2.14 -3.22 -21.28
N ARG A 104 1.54 -2.51 -22.24
CA ARG A 104 2.22 -2.04 -23.45
C ARG A 104 3.39 -1.11 -23.09
N VAL A 105 3.16 -0.11 -22.25
CA VAL A 105 4.19 0.85 -21.84
C VAL A 105 5.32 0.16 -21.10
N LEU A 106 5.02 -0.71 -20.14
CA LEU A 106 6.04 -1.47 -19.38
C LEU A 106 6.88 -2.37 -20.30
N ARG A 107 6.26 -3.03 -21.30
CA ARG A 107 6.98 -3.81 -22.31
C ARG A 107 7.91 -2.96 -23.16
N ASP A 108 7.42 -1.80 -23.59
CA ASP A 108 8.23 -0.91 -24.42
C ASP A 108 9.41 -0.37 -23.62
N MET A 109 9.24 -0.04 -22.35
CA MET A 109 10.35 0.32 -21.46
C MET A 109 11.38 -0.81 -21.34
N ALA A 110 10.94 -2.06 -21.16
CA ALA A 110 11.85 -3.21 -21.09
C ALA A 110 12.59 -3.45 -22.42
N ARG A 111 11.90 -3.33 -23.57
CA ARG A 111 12.49 -3.45 -24.91
C ARG A 111 13.51 -2.35 -25.23
N GLN A 112 13.36 -1.17 -24.65
CA GLN A 112 14.31 -0.07 -24.77
C GLN A 112 15.60 -0.30 -23.97
N GLY A 113 15.70 -1.43 -23.26
CA GLY A 113 16.87 -1.81 -22.48
C GLY A 113 16.96 -1.15 -21.12
N ASN A 114 15.83 -0.69 -20.56
CA ASN A 114 15.80 -0.28 -19.16
C ASN A 114 16.01 -1.50 -18.27
N GLN A 115 16.95 -1.40 -17.35
CA GLN A 115 17.39 -2.48 -16.47
C GLN A 115 16.62 -2.51 -15.15
N LEU A 116 15.99 -1.37 -14.80
CA LEU A 116 15.11 -1.19 -13.64
C LEU A 116 13.90 -0.38 -14.08
N ILE A 117 12.71 -0.87 -13.77
CA ILE A 117 11.44 -0.22 -14.13
C ILE A 117 10.56 -0.11 -12.89
N PHE A 118 10.17 1.12 -12.56
CA PHE A 118 9.21 1.42 -11.51
C PHE A 118 7.81 1.59 -12.09
N GLY A 119 6.83 0.85 -11.59
CA GLY A 119 5.41 1.06 -11.85
C GLY A 119 4.76 1.60 -10.58
N THR A 120 4.14 2.77 -10.66
CA THR A 120 3.82 3.57 -9.48
C THR A 120 2.34 3.61 -9.12
N THR A 121 1.60 2.53 -9.35
CA THR A 121 0.19 2.46 -8.92
C THR A 121 -0.27 1.02 -8.71
N PHE A 122 -1.26 0.84 -7.83
CA PHE A 122 -1.81 -0.43 -7.40
C PHE A 122 -2.28 -1.33 -8.57
N GLY A 123 -3.01 -0.76 -9.53
CA GLY A 123 -3.61 -1.52 -10.62
C GLY A 123 -2.63 -2.06 -11.66
N TYR A 124 -1.35 -1.69 -11.59
CA TYR A 124 -0.34 -2.27 -12.49
C TYR A 124 0.05 -3.71 -12.14
N MET A 125 -0.36 -4.25 -10.99
CA MET A 125 0.07 -5.58 -10.54
C MET A 125 -0.03 -6.69 -11.57
N PRO A 126 -1.20 -6.96 -12.22
CA PRO A 126 -1.31 -8.05 -13.19
C PRO A 126 -0.44 -7.82 -14.43
N HIS A 127 -0.30 -6.56 -14.85
CA HIS A 127 0.48 -6.16 -16.02
C HIS A 127 1.98 -6.31 -15.76
N MET A 128 2.45 -5.86 -14.60
CA MET A 128 3.86 -6.00 -14.22
C MET A 128 4.28 -7.45 -14.04
N LEU A 129 3.46 -8.30 -13.42
CA LEU A 129 3.73 -9.73 -13.30
C LEU A 129 3.92 -10.40 -14.67
N LYS A 130 3.05 -10.07 -15.62
CA LYS A 130 3.12 -10.62 -16.97
C LYS A 130 4.36 -10.14 -17.72
N VAL A 131 4.66 -8.84 -17.64
CA VAL A 131 5.86 -8.28 -18.29
C VAL A 131 7.14 -8.80 -17.63
N ALA A 132 7.18 -8.90 -16.31
CA ALA A 132 8.34 -9.44 -15.60
C ALA A 132 8.66 -10.89 -16.00
N ALA A 133 7.64 -11.72 -16.22
CA ALA A 133 7.84 -13.08 -16.73
C ALA A 133 8.47 -13.14 -18.12
N ASP A 134 8.13 -12.19 -18.99
CA ASP A 134 8.65 -12.13 -20.37
C ASP A 134 10.04 -11.45 -20.47
N PHE A 135 10.44 -10.70 -19.44
CA PHE A 135 11.72 -9.97 -19.40
C PHE A 135 12.51 -10.31 -18.12
N PRO A 136 13.01 -11.55 -17.98
CA PRO A 136 13.66 -11.99 -16.74
C PRO A 136 14.98 -11.27 -16.42
N GLN A 137 15.55 -10.54 -17.36
CA GLN A 137 16.77 -9.73 -17.18
C GLN A 137 16.48 -8.28 -16.73
N THR A 138 15.22 -7.85 -16.73
CA THR A 138 14.80 -6.54 -16.26
C THR A 138 14.26 -6.68 -14.84
N ARG A 139 14.62 -5.76 -13.95
CA ARG A 139 14.09 -5.67 -12.59
C ARG A 139 12.90 -4.75 -12.58
N PHE A 140 11.89 -5.12 -11.82
CA PHE A 140 10.66 -4.35 -11.68
C PHE A 140 10.42 -4.02 -10.22
N GLU A 141 9.99 -2.80 -9.97
CA GLU A 141 9.59 -2.27 -8.67
C GLU A 141 8.14 -1.78 -8.74
N HIS A 142 7.27 -2.35 -7.96
CA HIS A 142 5.84 -2.04 -7.99
C HIS A 142 5.40 -1.33 -6.70
N ALA A 143 5.02 -0.06 -6.82
CA ALA A 143 4.42 0.68 -5.71
C ALA A 143 3.05 0.11 -5.34
N THR A 144 2.79 -0.02 -4.03
CA THR A 144 1.55 -0.58 -3.48
C THR A 144 1.25 -2.02 -3.93
N GLY A 145 2.28 -2.72 -4.41
CA GLY A 145 2.18 -4.10 -4.89
C GLY A 145 1.94 -5.11 -3.76
N TYR A 146 1.21 -6.16 -4.08
CA TYR A 146 0.90 -7.24 -3.13
C TYR A 146 1.43 -8.62 -3.54
N LYS A 147 2.11 -8.70 -4.68
CA LYS A 147 2.78 -9.91 -5.19
C LYS A 147 4.20 -9.58 -5.63
N THR A 148 5.06 -10.58 -5.54
CA THR A 148 6.45 -10.53 -6.02
C THR A 148 6.71 -11.66 -7.02
N ALA A 149 7.79 -11.52 -7.79
CA ALA A 149 8.36 -12.55 -8.66
C ALA A 149 9.89 -12.48 -8.56
N PRO A 150 10.67 -13.42 -9.11
CA PRO A 150 12.12 -13.39 -8.98
C PRO A 150 12.80 -12.09 -9.40
N ASN A 151 12.20 -11.36 -10.35
CA ASN A 151 12.66 -10.07 -10.85
C ASN A 151 11.64 -8.93 -10.63
N LEU A 152 10.66 -9.10 -9.74
CA LEU A 152 9.68 -8.10 -9.39
C LEU A 152 9.57 -7.98 -7.87
N SER A 153 9.93 -6.82 -7.34
CA SER A 153 9.68 -6.39 -5.96
C SER A 153 8.36 -5.65 -5.84
N ALA A 154 7.82 -5.61 -4.63
CA ALA A 154 6.74 -4.72 -4.25
C ALA A 154 7.21 -3.81 -3.12
N TYR A 155 6.89 -2.53 -3.20
CA TYR A 155 7.17 -1.57 -2.14
C TYR A 155 5.94 -0.72 -1.85
N ASP A 156 5.85 -0.22 -0.63
CA ASP A 156 4.72 0.58 -0.18
C ASP A 156 5.19 1.56 0.90
N ALA A 157 4.38 2.59 1.14
CA ALA A 157 4.56 3.53 2.24
C ALA A 157 3.43 3.35 3.26
N ARG A 158 3.78 3.50 4.56
CA ARG A 158 2.80 3.47 5.66
C ARG A 158 2.05 4.80 5.73
N THR A 159 1.35 5.15 4.63
CA THR A 159 0.59 6.40 4.46
C THR A 159 -0.39 6.65 5.60
N TYR A 160 -0.89 5.57 6.21
CA TYR A 160 -1.75 5.62 7.38
C TYR A 160 -1.10 6.26 8.62
N GLU A 161 0.23 6.29 8.70
CA GLU A 161 0.95 7.00 9.76
C GLU A 161 0.81 8.52 9.57
N GLY A 162 0.94 9.00 8.34
CA GLY A 162 0.66 10.39 7.95
C GLY A 162 -0.79 10.79 8.19
N ALA A 163 -1.73 9.92 7.79
CA ALA A 163 -3.15 10.12 8.02
C ALA A 163 -3.49 10.21 9.52
N TYR A 164 -2.92 9.35 10.37
CA TYR A 164 -3.11 9.41 11.81
C TYR A 164 -2.60 10.75 12.39
N MET A 165 -1.42 11.19 11.98
CA MET A 165 -0.84 12.46 12.40
C MET A 165 -1.70 13.66 11.96
N ALA A 166 -2.21 13.66 10.73
CA ALA A 166 -3.18 14.65 10.26
C ALA A 166 -4.46 14.61 11.10
N GLY A 167 -4.92 13.43 11.46
CA GLY A 167 -6.06 13.23 12.36
C GLY A 167 -5.87 13.90 13.72
N ILE A 168 -4.70 13.78 14.36
CA ILE A 168 -4.40 14.46 15.64
C ILE A 168 -4.64 15.97 15.51
N VAL A 169 -4.14 16.59 14.43
CA VAL A 169 -4.34 18.02 14.19
C VAL A 169 -5.82 18.34 13.95
N ALA A 170 -6.49 17.52 13.11
CA ALA A 170 -7.90 17.72 12.80
C ALA A 170 -8.79 17.63 14.06
N GLY A 171 -8.56 16.63 14.92
CA GLY A 171 -9.32 16.46 16.17
C GLY A 171 -9.13 17.61 17.15
N ALA A 172 -7.91 18.19 17.19
CA ALA A 172 -7.62 19.35 18.05
C ALA A 172 -8.17 20.68 17.49
N MET A 173 -8.41 20.78 16.17
CA MET A 173 -8.77 22.02 15.48
C MET A 173 -10.24 22.12 15.08
N THR A 174 -10.94 20.98 14.93
CA THR A 174 -12.35 20.98 14.51
C THR A 174 -13.24 21.70 15.52
N GLN A 175 -14.20 22.45 15.00
CA GLN A 175 -15.25 23.13 15.79
C GLN A 175 -16.61 22.46 15.60
N SER A 176 -16.81 21.80 14.46
CA SER A 176 -18.06 21.11 14.15
C SER A 176 -18.11 19.67 14.65
N ASN A 177 -16.98 19.10 15.05
CA ASN A 177 -16.76 17.67 15.28
C ASN A 177 -17.04 16.81 14.04
N THR A 178 -17.20 17.41 12.87
CA THR A 178 -17.44 16.73 11.59
C THR A 178 -16.26 16.96 10.66
N LEU A 179 -15.57 15.90 10.34
CA LEU A 179 -14.47 15.92 9.38
C LEU A 179 -14.92 15.29 8.05
N GLY A 180 -14.29 15.69 6.96
CA GLY A 180 -14.57 15.14 5.64
C GLY A 180 -13.35 14.48 5.02
N VAL A 181 -13.55 13.35 4.36
CA VAL A 181 -12.50 12.70 3.55
C VAL A 181 -12.98 12.51 2.12
N VAL A 182 -12.23 13.09 1.17
CA VAL A 182 -12.38 12.78 -0.25
C VAL A 182 -11.48 11.59 -0.54
N ALA A 183 -12.11 10.47 -0.92
CA ALA A 183 -11.42 9.19 -1.10
C ALA A 183 -11.43 8.76 -2.58
N SER A 184 -10.31 8.20 -3.04
CA SER A 184 -10.12 7.74 -4.43
C SER A 184 -10.85 6.43 -4.73
N VAL A 185 -10.21 5.28 -4.56
CA VAL A 185 -10.77 3.96 -4.84
C VAL A 185 -10.85 3.12 -3.57
N PRO A 186 -11.89 2.27 -3.38
CA PRO A 186 -12.13 1.56 -2.13
C PRO A 186 -11.24 0.30 -2.01
N ILE A 187 -9.94 0.52 -1.88
CA ILE A 187 -8.96 -0.54 -1.59
C ILE A 187 -8.50 -0.47 -0.13
N PRO A 188 -7.90 -1.54 0.42
CA PRO A 188 -7.48 -1.60 1.82
C PRO A 188 -6.59 -0.43 2.26
N GLU A 189 -5.72 0.06 1.40
CA GLU A 189 -4.86 1.20 1.69
C GLU A 189 -5.68 2.46 2.00
N VAL A 190 -6.61 2.83 1.12
CA VAL A 190 -7.42 4.05 1.27
C VAL A 190 -8.34 3.94 2.49
N ILE A 191 -8.95 2.78 2.70
CA ILE A 191 -9.80 2.51 3.87
C ILE A 191 -8.98 2.62 5.16
N ARG A 192 -7.76 2.07 5.18
CA ARG A 192 -6.82 2.16 6.31
C ARG A 192 -6.44 3.62 6.62
N ASN A 193 -6.23 4.44 5.60
CA ASN A 193 -5.92 5.86 5.76
C ASN A 193 -7.09 6.62 6.38
N ILE A 194 -8.33 6.41 5.90
CA ILE A 194 -9.55 6.98 6.48
C ILE A 194 -9.69 6.60 7.94
N ASN A 195 -9.52 5.33 8.25
CA ASN A 195 -9.62 4.81 9.61
C ASN A 195 -8.55 5.39 10.53
N SER A 196 -7.30 5.46 10.06
CA SER A 196 -6.19 5.99 10.86
C SER A 196 -6.33 7.49 11.11
N PHE A 197 -6.83 8.27 10.13
CA PHE A 197 -7.20 9.66 10.32
C PHE A 197 -8.26 9.81 11.40
N THR A 198 -9.28 8.96 11.38
CA THR A 198 -10.35 8.95 12.39
C THR A 198 -9.80 8.63 13.76
N LEU A 199 -8.98 7.57 13.90
CA LEU A 199 -8.36 7.20 15.18
C LEU A 199 -7.46 8.31 15.71
N GLY A 200 -6.71 8.98 14.84
CA GLY A 200 -5.89 10.14 15.20
C GLY A 200 -6.74 11.30 15.73
N ALA A 201 -7.82 11.61 15.04
CA ALA A 201 -8.73 12.69 15.45
C ALA A 201 -9.42 12.38 16.77
N GLN A 202 -9.90 11.17 16.95
CA GLN A 202 -10.55 10.72 18.18
C GLN A 202 -9.59 10.65 19.38
N SER A 203 -8.28 10.50 19.14
CA SER A 203 -7.28 10.55 20.22
C SER A 203 -7.18 11.92 20.87
N MET A 204 -7.61 12.99 20.17
CA MET A 204 -7.68 14.37 20.69
C MET A 204 -9.09 14.80 21.01
N ASN A 205 -10.09 14.32 20.27
CA ASN A 205 -11.49 14.68 20.43
C ASN A 205 -12.40 13.47 20.15
N PRO A 206 -12.83 12.73 21.17
CA PRO A 206 -13.65 11.52 20.99
C PRO A 206 -15.01 11.76 20.33
N ALA A 207 -15.48 13.02 20.25
CA ALA A 207 -16.75 13.38 19.63
C ALA A 207 -16.67 13.51 18.10
N VAL A 208 -15.48 13.34 17.52
CA VAL A 208 -15.28 13.46 16.08
C VAL A 208 -16.01 12.36 15.32
N ASN A 209 -16.67 12.78 14.24
CA ASN A 209 -17.30 11.95 13.24
C ASN A 209 -16.74 12.28 11.86
N VAL A 210 -16.51 11.26 11.01
CA VAL A 210 -15.87 11.39 9.70
C VAL A 210 -16.85 10.98 8.62
N LYS A 211 -17.08 11.89 7.66
CA LYS A 211 -17.85 11.65 6.44
C LYS A 211 -16.91 11.37 5.26
N VAL A 212 -17.28 10.40 4.42
CA VAL A 212 -16.46 10.00 3.28
C VAL A 212 -17.25 10.16 1.99
N VAL A 213 -16.62 10.75 0.97
CA VAL A 213 -17.13 10.77 -0.40
C VAL A 213 -16.10 10.12 -1.32
N TRP A 214 -16.51 9.07 -2.01
CA TRP A 214 -15.68 8.31 -2.96
C TRP A 214 -15.83 8.88 -4.36
N VAL A 215 -14.70 9.21 -5.01
CA VAL A 215 -14.67 9.69 -6.40
C VAL A 215 -14.43 8.56 -7.41
N ASN A 216 -13.96 7.39 -6.95
CA ASN A 216 -13.63 6.19 -7.73
C ASN A 216 -12.58 6.43 -8.83
N GLU A 217 -11.69 7.37 -8.61
CA GLU A 217 -10.55 7.71 -9.46
C GLU A 217 -9.41 8.21 -8.59
N TRP A 218 -8.16 8.01 -9.05
CA TRP A 218 -6.98 8.53 -8.35
C TRP A 218 -6.86 10.03 -8.53
N PHE A 219 -7.04 10.52 -9.76
CA PHE A 219 -6.87 11.91 -10.17
C PHE A 219 -8.06 12.38 -10.99
N ASN A 220 -8.92 13.21 -10.41
CA ASN A 220 -10.02 13.88 -11.11
C ASN A 220 -10.39 15.18 -10.38
N PRO A 221 -9.67 16.30 -10.63
CA PRO A 221 -9.87 17.57 -9.93
C PRO A 221 -11.32 18.07 -9.90
N PRO A 222 -12.12 17.97 -11.00
CA PRO A 222 -13.54 18.32 -10.96
C PRO A 222 -14.34 17.50 -9.93
N LYS A 223 -14.23 16.16 -9.95
CA LYS A 223 -14.94 15.29 -9.00
C LYS A 223 -14.46 15.51 -7.56
N GLU A 224 -13.18 15.73 -7.37
CA GLU A 224 -12.59 16.04 -6.05
C GLU A 224 -13.16 17.36 -5.49
N THR A 225 -13.31 18.38 -6.35
CA THR A 225 -13.95 19.65 -5.99
C THR A 225 -15.42 19.46 -5.60
N GLU A 226 -16.18 18.66 -6.36
CA GLU A 226 -17.59 18.35 -6.06
C GLU A 226 -17.71 17.59 -4.74
N ALA A 227 -16.87 16.58 -4.51
CA ALA A 227 -16.83 15.79 -3.28
C ALA A 227 -16.49 16.65 -2.05
N ALA A 228 -15.46 17.49 -2.16
CA ALA A 228 -15.07 18.42 -1.10
C ALA A 228 -16.19 19.41 -0.76
N THR A 229 -16.86 19.95 -1.80
CA THR A 229 -17.99 20.86 -1.64
C THR A 229 -19.17 20.16 -0.94
N ALA A 230 -19.48 18.92 -1.33
CA ALA A 230 -20.54 18.13 -0.70
C ALA A 230 -20.26 17.85 0.79
N LEU A 231 -19.01 17.51 1.14
CA LEU A 231 -18.58 17.30 2.52
C LEU A 231 -18.71 18.57 3.36
N ILE A 232 -18.27 19.71 2.83
CA ILE A 232 -18.39 21.02 3.52
C ILE A 232 -19.86 21.39 3.73
N ASN A 233 -20.71 21.23 2.73
CA ASN A 233 -22.15 21.45 2.83
C ASN A 233 -22.80 20.48 3.82
N GLY A 234 -22.23 19.28 3.97
CA GLY A 234 -22.61 18.28 4.96
C GLY A 234 -22.12 18.57 6.39
N GLY A 235 -21.47 19.73 6.63
CA GLY A 235 -21.04 20.18 7.96
C GLY A 235 -19.57 19.94 8.28
N ALA A 236 -18.78 19.36 7.38
CA ALA A 236 -17.35 19.19 7.59
C ALA A 236 -16.64 20.55 7.61
N ASP A 237 -15.85 20.82 8.65
CA ASP A 237 -15.05 22.04 8.77
C ASP A 237 -13.56 21.82 8.47
N ILE A 238 -13.11 20.57 8.47
CA ILE A 238 -11.76 20.17 8.10
C ILE A 238 -11.81 19.00 7.12
N LEU A 239 -11.02 19.09 6.05
CA LEU A 239 -10.95 18.08 5.00
C LEU A 239 -9.59 17.38 4.98
N MET A 240 -9.62 16.07 4.75
CA MET A 240 -8.50 15.25 4.31
C MET A 240 -8.82 14.70 2.91
N GLN A 241 -7.80 14.40 2.15
CA GLN A 241 -7.93 13.71 0.87
C GLN A 241 -7.05 12.46 0.83
N ASN A 242 -7.45 11.50 0.02
CA ASN A 242 -6.63 10.40 -0.47
C ASN A 242 -6.84 10.30 -1.99
N THR A 243 -6.66 11.42 -2.65
CA THR A 243 -6.68 11.65 -4.10
C THR A 243 -5.47 12.48 -4.49
N ASP A 244 -5.10 12.45 -5.75
CA ASP A 244 -3.76 12.88 -6.19
C ASP A 244 -3.68 14.37 -6.53
N SER A 245 -4.83 15.09 -6.63
CA SER A 245 -4.79 16.52 -6.98
C SER A 245 -4.83 17.43 -5.74
N SER A 246 -4.53 18.69 -5.95
CA SER A 246 -4.66 19.74 -4.92
C SER A 246 -6.09 20.31 -4.79
N ALA A 247 -7.07 19.79 -5.53
CA ALA A 247 -8.41 20.38 -5.66
C ALA A 247 -9.19 20.40 -4.34
N VAL A 248 -9.01 19.40 -3.47
CA VAL A 248 -9.68 19.34 -2.17
C VAL A 248 -9.22 20.49 -1.28
N LEU A 249 -7.90 20.71 -1.15
CA LEU A 249 -7.34 21.80 -0.36
C LEU A 249 -7.71 23.16 -0.94
N GLN A 250 -7.67 23.33 -2.26
CA GLN A 250 -8.10 24.56 -2.93
C GLN A 250 -9.60 24.86 -2.69
N THR A 251 -10.42 23.81 -2.66
CA THR A 251 -11.84 23.95 -2.36
C THR A 251 -12.08 24.36 -0.90
N ALA A 252 -11.33 23.78 0.05
CA ALA A 252 -11.34 24.20 1.44
C ALA A 252 -10.96 25.67 1.58
N GLU A 253 -9.88 26.10 0.93
CA GLU A 253 -9.43 27.51 0.90
C GLU A 253 -10.55 28.44 0.38
N LYS A 254 -11.14 28.10 -0.78
CA LYS A 254 -12.19 28.89 -1.41
C LYS A 254 -13.44 29.03 -0.54
N LEU A 255 -13.78 27.99 0.21
CA LEU A 255 -15.00 27.94 1.04
C LEU A 255 -14.72 28.30 2.51
N GLY A 256 -13.53 28.82 2.85
CA GLY A 256 -13.17 29.27 4.19
C GLY A 256 -13.12 28.12 5.21
N LYS A 257 -12.77 26.93 4.77
CA LYS A 257 -12.58 25.73 5.60
C LYS A 257 -11.09 25.38 5.67
N ARG A 258 -10.76 24.37 6.48
CA ARG A 258 -9.37 23.94 6.64
C ARG A 258 -9.17 22.57 6.00
N GLY A 259 -7.92 22.22 5.74
CA GLY A 259 -7.60 20.93 5.12
C GLY A 259 -6.12 20.60 5.16
N PHE A 260 -5.81 19.40 4.70
CA PHE A 260 -4.45 18.86 4.65
C PHE A 260 -3.99 18.68 3.21
N GLY A 261 -2.67 18.86 2.99
CA GLY A 261 -2.00 18.34 1.82
C GLY A 261 -1.79 16.82 1.94
N TRP A 262 -1.71 16.15 0.80
CA TRP A 262 -1.53 14.70 0.71
C TRP A 262 -0.42 14.35 -0.28
N ASP A 263 0.44 13.40 0.07
CA ASP A 263 1.59 12.90 -0.66
C ASP A 263 2.74 13.89 -0.86
N SER A 264 2.46 15.20 -0.95
CA SER A 264 3.45 16.26 -1.05
C SER A 264 3.09 17.47 -0.19
N ASP A 265 4.03 18.42 -0.02
CA ASP A 265 3.73 19.69 0.64
C ASP A 265 2.86 20.58 -0.25
N MET A 266 1.59 20.64 0.10
CA MET A 266 0.57 21.39 -0.63
C MET A 266 0.30 22.79 -0.08
N THR A 267 1.17 23.34 0.78
CA THR A 267 0.98 24.67 1.40
C THR A 267 0.64 25.77 0.39
N SER A 268 1.27 25.75 -0.79
CA SER A 268 1.07 26.76 -1.83
C SER A 268 -0.30 26.72 -2.51
N TYR A 269 -1.03 25.59 -2.42
CA TYR A 269 -2.32 25.42 -3.06
C TYR A 269 -3.52 25.93 -2.24
N GLY A 270 -3.32 26.15 -0.95
CA GLY A 270 -4.35 26.70 -0.06
C GLY A 270 -3.74 27.22 1.24
N PRO A 271 -2.92 28.29 1.20
CA PRO A 271 -2.09 28.70 2.34
C PRO A 271 -2.89 29.10 3.59
N LYS A 272 -4.16 29.50 3.46
CA LYS A 272 -5.04 29.83 4.60
C LYS A 272 -5.80 28.62 5.11
N ALA A 273 -6.10 27.68 4.24
CA ALA A 273 -6.79 26.43 4.58
C ALA A 273 -5.83 25.39 5.18
N HIS A 274 -4.58 25.42 4.76
CA HIS A 274 -3.59 24.39 5.05
C HIS A 274 -3.32 24.25 6.56
N LEU A 275 -3.43 23.01 7.07
CA LEU A 275 -3.10 22.66 8.46
C LEU A 275 -1.78 21.92 8.60
N GLY A 276 -1.35 21.29 7.54
CA GLY A 276 -0.17 20.46 7.39
C GLY A 276 -0.29 19.57 6.18
N SER A 277 0.80 18.98 5.72
CA SER A 277 0.79 18.00 4.63
C SER A 277 1.33 16.66 5.10
N ALA A 278 0.56 15.59 4.91
CA ALA A 278 1.04 14.23 5.05
C ALA A 278 1.81 13.86 3.78
N VAL A 279 3.12 13.81 3.87
CA VAL A 279 4.01 13.66 2.71
C VAL A 279 4.58 12.26 2.62
N ILE A 280 4.88 11.84 1.40
CA ILE A 280 5.68 10.65 1.11
C ILE A 280 7.00 11.10 0.46
N ASP A 281 8.11 10.76 1.05
CA ASP A 281 9.43 10.87 0.42
C ASP A 281 9.90 9.50 -0.09
N TRP A 282 9.75 9.29 -1.39
CA TRP A 282 10.23 8.08 -2.06
C TRP A 282 11.74 8.09 -2.33
N SER A 283 12.42 9.22 -2.14
CA SER A 283 13.83 9.38 -2.50
C SER A 283 14.74 8.39 -1.79
N PRO A 284 14.63 8.15 -0.47
CA PRO A 284 15.46 7.16 0.22
C PRO A 284 15.31 5.76 -0.36
N TYR A 285 14.05 5.36 -0.67
CA TYR A 285 13.78 4.05 -1.25
C TYR A 285 14.37 3.90 -2.66
N TYR A 286 14.14 4.90 -3.52
CA TYR A 286 14.64 4.85 -4.91
C TYR A 286 16.16 4.86 -4.98
N ILE A 287 16.81 5.71 -4.18
CA ILE A 287 18.27 5.75 -4.08
C ILE A 287 18.80 4.40 -3.58
N HIS A 288 18.19 3.83 -2.53
CA HIS A 288 18.56 2.51 -2.01
C HIS A 288 18.43 1.44 -3.09
N THR A 289 17.30 1.37 -3.78
CA THR A 289 17.03 0.35 -4.81
C THR A 289 18.01 0.46 -5.99
N VAL A 290 18.22 1.68 -6.49
CA VAL A 290 19.19 1.93 -7.57
C VAL A 290 20.60 1.53 -7.14
N GLN A 291 21.01 1.85 -5.90
CA GLN A 291 22.32 1.43 -5.37
C GLN A 291 22.44 -0.09 -5.30
N GLN A 292 21.39 -0.80 -4.85
CA GLN A 292 21.39 -2.28 -4.85
C GLN A 292 21.55 -2.87 -6.25
N VAL A 293 20.94 -2.24 -7.27
CA VAL A 293 21.11 -2.67 -8.67
C VAL A 293 22.54 -2.43 -9.15
N LEU A 294 23.12 -1.26 -8.88
CA LEU A 294 24.51 -0.92 -9.25
C LEU A 294 25.52 -1.86 -8.58
N ASP A 295 25.27 -2.23 -7.32
CA ASP A 295 26.12 -3.13 -6.55
C ASP A 295 25.93 -4.61 -6.91
N GLY A 296 24.96 -4.96 -7.77
CA GLY A 296 24.59 -6.35 -8.07
C GLY A 296 23.98 -7.11 -6.89
N LYS A 297 23.45 -6.38 -5.90
CA LYS A 297 22.86 -6.93 -4.65
C LYS A 297 21.34 -6.89 -4.63
N TRP A 298 20.72 -6.36 -5.65
CA TRP A 298 19.26 -6.29 -5.72
C TRP A 298 18.64 -7.69 -5.69
N SER A 299 17.62 -7.85 -4.86
CA SER A 299 16.81 -9.06 -4.80
C SER A 299 15.35 -8.68 -4.64
N SER A 300 14.46 -9.52 -5.18
CA SER A 300 13.03 -9.32 -5.02
C SER A 300 12.62 -9.42 -3.55
N GLN A 301 11.85 -8.43 -3.10
CA GLN A 301 11.36 -8.35 -1.72
C GLN A 301 10.03 -7.57 -1.67
N ARG A 302 9.39 -7.59 -0.50
CA ARG A 302 8.27 -6.72 -0.20
C ARG A 302 8.66 -5.83 0.97
N LEU A 303 8.65 -4.52 0.74
CA LEU A 303 9.01 -3.51 1.74
C LEU A 303 7.85 -2.55 1.98
N TRP A 304 7.71 -2.13 3.22
CA TRP A 304 6.69 -1.18 3.63
C TRP A 304 7.32 -0.17 4.60
N TRP A 305 7.70 0.98 4.07
CA TRP A 305 8.42 2.02 4.80
C TRP A 305 7.48 3.07 5.37
N GLY A 306 7.85 3.63 6.52
CA GLY A 306 7.04 4.61 7.24
C GLY A 306 7.87 5.76 7.80
N VAL A 307 7.37 6.32 8.89
CA VAL A 307 8.08 7.38 9.65
C VAL A 307 9.45 6.91 10.13
N LYS A 308 9.57 5.63 10.48
CA LYS A 308 10.83 5.03 10.95
C LYS A 308 11.94 5.13 9.91
N GLU A 309 11.64 4.84 8.65
CA GLU A 309 12.58 4.85 7.53
C GLU A 309 12.68 6.25 6.88
N GLY A 310 11.91 7.24 7.36
CA GLY A 310 11.86 8.59 6.81
C GLY A 310 11.05 8.74 5.53
N ALA A 311 10.23 7.72 5.19
CA ALA A 311 9.36 7.77 4.01
C ALA A 311 8.07 8.57 4.24
N ILE A 312 7.61 8.68 5.49
CA ILE A 312 6.36 9.37 5.85
C ILE A 312 6.65 10.47 6.87
N ASP A 313 6.03 11.62 6.68
CA ASP A 313 6.01 12.69 7.67
C ASP A 313 4.72 13.53 7.58
N LEU A 314 4.45 14.31 8.61
CA LEU A 314 3.51 15.44 8.58
C LEU A 314 4.34 16.72 8.70
N VAL A 315 4.32 17.54 7.65
CA VAL A 315 5.16 18.73 7.51
C VAL A 315 4.34 20.02 7.41
N SER A 316 5.02 21.16 7.48
CA SER A 316 4.45 22.49 7.24
C SER A 316 3.20 22.78 8.07
N LEU A 317 3.25 22.44 9.37
CA LEU A 317 2.14 22.68 10.29
C LEU A 317 1.80 24.18 10.37
N ALA A 318 0.51 24.50 10.26
CA ALA A 318 0.00 25.84 10.42
C ALA A 318 0.35 26.41 11.80
N GLU A 319 0.58 27.72 11.88
CA GLU A 319 1.02 28.37 13.11
C GLU A 319 -0.01 28.29 14.24
N ASP A 320 -1.30 28.26 13.90
CA ASP A 320 -2.42 28.20 14.82
C ASP A 320 -2.73 26.79 15.36
N VAL A 321 -1.97 25.76 14.96
CA VAL A 321 -2.10 24.42 15.55
C VAL A 321 -1.73 24.46 17.03
N PRO A 322 -2.64 24.02 17.95
CA PRO A 322 -2.43 24.12 19.39
C PRO A 322 -1.19 23.34 19.85
N GLU A 323 -0.54 23.85 20.90
CA GLU A 323 0.65 23.23 21.48
C GLU A 323 0.40 21.79 21.95
N ALA A 324 -0.79 21.49 22.47
CA ALA A 324 -1.16 20.13 22.87
C ALA A 324 -1.12 19.16 21.67
N ALA A 325 -1.59 19.58 20.48
CA ALA A 325 -1.51 18.77 19.26
C ALA A 325 -0.06 18.62 18.78
N ARG A 326 0.75 19.67 18.84
CA ARG A 326 2.18 19.64 18.50
C ARG A 326 2.95 18.68 19.41
N ALA A 327 2.70 18.73 20.70
CA ALA A 327 3.30 17.83 21.68
C ALA A 327 2.90 16.35 21.41
N ARG A 328 1.61 16.11 21.14
CA ARG A 328 1.13 14.77 20.79
C ARG A 328 1.72 14.26 19.49
N LEU A 329 1.83 15.11 18.47
CA LEU A 329 2.52 14.76 17.20
C LEU A 329 3.96 14.35 17.43
N LYS A 330 4.68 15.11 18.26
CA LYS A 330 6.07 14.77 18.59
C LYS A 330 6.17 13.40 19.27
N GLU A 331 5.34 13.14 20.27
CA GLU A 331 5.29 11.86 20.97
C GLU A 331 5.02 10.70 20.00
N VAL A 332 4.03 10.86 19.11
CA VAL A 332 3.68 9.84 18.10
C VAL A 332 4.81 9.62 17.11
N LYS A 333 5.42 10.68 16.58
CA LYS A 333 6.57 10.55 15.67
C LYS A 333 7.75 9.85 16.32
N ASP A 334 8.08 10.20 17.55
CA ASP A 334 9.19 9.58 18.29
C ASP A 334 8.88 8.09 18.57
N GLY A 335 7.64 7.79 18.95
CA GLY A 335 7.19 6.41 19.20
C GLY A 335 7.12 5.55 17.92
N LEU A 336 6.74 6.12 16.77
CA LEU A 336 6.79 5.43 15.47
C LEU A 336 8.24 5.13 15.05
N LYS A 337 9.16 6.08 15.26
CA LYS A 337 10.58 5.90 14.96
C LYS A 337 11.23 4.84 15.84
N SER A 338 10.91 4.81 17.13
CA SER A 338 11.43 3.79 18.06
C SER A 338 10.72 2.44 17.90
N GLY A 339 9.53 2.40 17.31
CA GLY A 339 8.68 1.20 17.23
C GLY A 339 7.89 0.92 18.51
N GLU A 340 7.83 1.87 19.45
CA GLU A 340 7.08 1.74 20.72
C GLU A 340 5.62 2.18 20.59
N PHE A 341 5.32 3.02 19.63
CA PHE A 341 3.95 3.47 19.34
C PHE A 341 3.35 2.71 18.17
N HIS A 342 2.13 2.20 18.37
CA HIS A 342 1.36 1.50 17.36
C HIS A 342 -0.02 2.16 17.21
N ILE A 343 -0.32 2.67 16.03
CA ILE A 343 -1.62 3.28 15.70
C ILE A 343 -2.74 2.26 15.86
N TRP A 344 -2.51 1.05 15.34
CA TRP A 344 -3.47 -0.04 15.33
C TRP A 344 -3.24 -0.97 16.53
N LYS A 345 -3.44 -0.43 17.73
CA LYS A 345 -3.42 -1.16 18.99
C LYS A 345 -4.79 -1.09 19.65
N GLY A 346 -5.38 -2.26 19.93
CA GLY A 346 -6.70 -2.36 20.52
C GLY A 346 -6.80 -1.87 21.98
N PRO A 347 -8.04 -1.62 22.44
CA PRO A 347 -9.27 -2.07 21.78
C PRO A 347 -9.71 -1.16 20.62
N ILE A 348 -10.07 -1.74 19.49
CA ILE A 348 -10.62 -1.02 18.34
C ILE A 348 -11.89 -1.73 17.89
N GLN A 349 -12.95 -0.96 17.64
CA GLN A 349 -14.22 -1.43 17.10
C GLN A 349 -14.43 -0.89 15.70
N ASP A 350 -15.13 -1.66 14.86
CA ASP A 350 -15.66 -1.15 13.61
C ASP A 350 -16.91 -0.27 13.88
N ASN A 351 -17.41 0.37 12.84
CA ASN A 351 -18.56 1.28 12.96
C ASN A 351 -19.91 0.55 13.15
N SER A 352 -19.93 -0.78 13.16
CA SER A 352 -21.07 -1.59 13.61
C SER A 352 -21.03 -1.92 15.12
N GLY A 353 -19.92 -1.59 15.78
CA GLY A 353 -19.67 -1.91 17.19
C GLY A 353 -19.00 -3.27 17.40
N LYS A 354 -18.61 -3.97 16.34
CA LYS A 354 -17.87 -5.23 16.45
C LYS A 354 -16.40 -4.94 16.77
N GLN A 355 -15.87 -5.62 17.77
CA GLN A 355 -14.46 -5.53 18.12
C GLN A 355 -13.58 -6.19 17.04
N VAL A 356 -12.67 -5.41 16.43
CA VAL A 356 -11.74 -5.86 15.39
C VAL A 356 -10.33 -6.07 15.92
N LEU A 357 -9.94 -5.36 16.98
CA LEU A 357 -8.73 -5.62 17.77
C LEU A 357 -9.07 -5.64 19.25
N ALA A 358 -8.66 -6.70 19.95
CA ALA A 358 -8.84 -6.82 21.38
C ALA A 358 -7.90 -5.86 22.15
N GLU A 359 -8.19 -5.62 23.42
CA GLU A 359 -7.34 -4.80 24.29
C GLU A 359 -5.88 -5.33 24.30
N GLY A 360 -4.94 -4.43 24.07
CA GLY A 360 -3.51 -4.74 24.00
C GLY A 360 -3.05 -5.46 22.73
N GLN A 361 -3.95 -5.91 21.86
CA GLN A 361 -3.59 -6.51 20.58
C GLN A 361 -3.08 -5.44 19.61
N THR A 362 -1.94 -5.70 18.97
CA THR A 362 -1.40 -4.87 17.89
C THR A 362 -1.63 -5.55 16.54
N ALA A 363 -2.10 -4.78 15.54
CA ALA A 363 -2.26 -5.27 14.19
C ALA A 363 -0.90 -5.53 13.53
N ASP A 364 -0.81 -6.63 12.80
CA ASP A 364 0.31 -6.92 11.92
C ASP A 364 0.07 -6.40 10.49
N ASP A 365 1.08 -6.51 9.63
CA ASP A 365 0.99 -6.07 8.25
C ASP A 365 -0.05 -6.85 7.43
N ALA A 366 -0.33 -8.10 7.78
CA ALA A 366 -1.37 -8.91 7.12
C ALA A 366 -2.76 -8.37 7.45
N PHE A 367 -3.02 -8.06 8.71
CA PHE A 367 -4.26 -7.41 9.14
C PHE A 367 -4.43 -6.05 8.44
N LEU A 368 -3.40 -5.21 8.47
CA LEU A 368 -3.43 -3.87 7.87
C LEU A 368 -3.65 -3.93 6.34
N GLY A 369 -3.06 -4.92 5.67
CA GLY A 369 -3.23 -5.13 4.23
C GLY A 369 -4.60 -5.69 3.83
N GLY A 370 -5.38 -6.18 4.79
CA GLY A 370 -6.72 -6.77 4.56
C GLY A 370 -7.89 -5.93 5.06
N ILE A 371 -7.66 -4.68 5.50
CA ILE A 371 -8.70 -3.82 6.06
C ILE A 371 -9.78 -3.53 5.01
N ASN A 372 -11.02 -3.89 5.32
CA ASN A 372 -12.21 -3.70 4.47
C ASN A 372 -13.44 -3.21 5.26
N PHE A 373 -13.23 -2.57 6.39
CA PHE A 373 -14.25 -2.04 7.29
C PHE A 373 -13.88 -0.61 7.71
N TYR A 374 -14.86 0.16 8.16
CA TYR A 374 -14.65 1.43 8.84
C TYR A 374 -14.56 1.25 10.35
N VAL A 375 -13.68 2.01 11.01
CA VAL A 375 -13.65 2.10 12.47
C VAL A 375 -14.81 2.94 13.00
N GLN A 376 -15.14 2.79 14.27
CA GLN A 376 -16.12 3.62 14.96
C GLN A 376 -15.81 5.11 14.75
N GLY A 377 -16.86 5.89 14.40
CA GLY A 377 -16.74 7.32 14.09
C GLY A 377 -16.65 7.64 12.60
N VAL A 378 -16.53 6.64 11.71
CA VAL A 378 -16.69 6.84 10.26
C VAL A 378 -18.12 6.51 9.86
N GLU A 379 -18.80 7.45 9.17
CA GLU A 379 -20.17 7.26 8.69
C GLU A 379 -20.24 6.38 7.44
N GLY A 380 -21.33 5.61 7.34
CA GLY A 380 -21.64 4.81 6.15
C GLY A 380 -20.97 3.45 6.13
N GLN A 381 -20.81 2.89 4.93
CA GLN A 381 -20.22 1.57 4.70
C GLN A 381 -19.16 1.66 3.60
N VAL A 382 -18.18 0.77 3.67
CA VAL A 382 -17.17 0.64 2.60
C VAL A 382 -17.87 0.19 1.30
N PRO A 383 -17.68 0.89 0.18
CA PRO A 383 -18.25 0.49 -1.10
C PRO A 383 -17.82 -0.94 -1.49
N GLY A 384 -18.77 -1.80 -1.90
CA GLY A 384 -18.49 -3.18 -2.28
C GLY A 384 -18.17 -4.12 -1.12
N GLY A 385 -18.19 -3.65 0.11
CA GLY A 385 -18.10 -4.49 1.30
C GLY A 385 -19.33 -5.38 1.41
N THR A 386 -19.13 -6.67 1.72
CA THR A 386 -20.24 -7.57 2.12
C THR A 386 -20.80 -7.06 3.45
N PRO A 387 -22.14 -6.93 3.59
CA PRO A 387 -22.77 -6.51 4.83
C PRO A 387 -22.50 -7.48 5.98
#